data_9a902d4c7c2c401245400b7d067860b7
#
_entry.id   9a902d4c7c2c401245400b7d067860b7
#
_cell.length_a   1.000
_cell.length_b   1.000
_cell.length_c   1.000
_cell.angle_alpha   90.00
_cell.angle_beta   90.00
_cell.angle_gamma   90.00
#
_symmetry.space_group_name_H-M   'P 1'
#
loop_
_entity.id
_entity.type
_entity.pdbx_description
1 polymer ?
#
loop_
_entity_poly.entity_id
_entity_poly.type
_entity_poly.pdbx_seq_one_letter_code
_entity_poly.pdbx_strand_id
1 'polypeptide(L)'
;MSATQALPLIPLPEAKAGDLARLVEGLDPSALWWLSGYAAGLASQPVARAVSAALAKEPAAALRLSVVYGSQTGNAKRLAEQFAQKAEAAGLQVRLLRADAYPTRELKSERLLVLVVSTQGDGEPPDDARGLVEFLLGKRAPELKELKFGVLGLGDSSYPQFCEIGRRLDARLAELGGTRLLDRADADVDIDSIARPWAERALQLVREQARSHAPLATVTPLRPAATAAWSREKPFAAEVIANQRITARQSDKDIRHIELSLDGSGLSYEPGDALGLWPRNPPALVDAVLAQLKLDGNAPVRIAETTQPLRLWLSEQRELTRLSRPLIAQHAALSGAAELNRLLSPDHSAQLQKLLAEYQIIDLLRAWPAAWTADEFVAALRPLTPRLYSIASSQKVVGEEAHLTVAHVAYEAFGSAHWGTASHYLANQGEAGRVPVFVEHNERFRLPRDASRDVVMIGPGTGVAPFRGFVQERAATGATGRNWLLFGNPHARSDFLYQLEWQDALKRGQLARLDLAFSRDQADKVYVQHRLREHGAELYRWIDGGAHVYVCGDATRMAKDVHAALIEVAVTHGGKSLEDATAYVNQLQQQGRYARDVY
;
A
#
# COMPACT_ATOMS: atom_id res chain seq x y z
N MET A 1 -27.39 27.48 57.27
CA MET A 1 -28.33 26.49 56.70
C MET A 1 -27.55 25.62 55.73
N SER A 2 -27.13 24.42 56.22
CA SER A 2 -26.36 23.46 55.39
C SER A 2 -27.32 22.71 54.47
N ALA A 3 -27.09 22.82 53.16
CA ALA A 3 -27.77 22.00 52.19
C ALA A 3 -27.15 20.59 52.20
N THR A 4 -27.89 19.63 52.71
CA THR A 4 -27.54 18.21 52.63
C THR A 4 -27.77 17.76 51.19
N GLN A 5 -26.69 17.64 50.41
CA GLN A 5 -26.75 16.98 49.12
C GLN A 5 -27.05 15.49 49.29
N ALA A 6 -28.18 15.05 48.76
CA ALA A 6 -28.55 13.65 48.73
C ALA A 6 -27.53 12.89 47.90
N LEU A 7 -26.85 11.91 48.50
CA LEU A 7 -25.95 11.00 47.83
C LEU A 7 -26.70 10.14 46.80
N PRO A 8 -26.17 9.90 45.61
CA PRO A 8 -26.80 9.01 44.65
C PRO A 8 -26.90 7.60 45.21
N LEU A 9 -27.97 6.87 44.86
CA LEU A 9 -28.18 5.47 45.24
C LEU A 9 -26.99 4.61 44.80
N ILE A 10 -26.20 4.21 45.80
CA ILE A 10 -25.04 3.32 45.55
C ILE A 10 -25.56 1.89 45.54
N PRO A 11 -25.31 1.07 44.49
CA PRO A 11 -25.78 -0.32 44.39
C PRO A 11 -24.90 -1.27 45.23
N LEU A 12 -24.63 -0.90 46.49
CA LEU A 12 -23.85 -1.68 47.43
C LEU A 12 -24.64 -1.95 48.73
N PRO A 13 -24.48 -3.12 49.37
CA PRO A 13 -25.02 -3.36 50.70
C PRO A 13 -24.53 -2.32 51.69
N GLU A 14 -25.38 -1.89 52.64
CA GLU A 14 -25.11 -0.79 53.58
C GLU A 14 -23.75 -0.93 54.32
N ALA A 15 -23.40 -2.14 54.75
CA ALA A 15 -22.12 -2.39 55.39
C ALA A 15 -20.91 -2.05 54.50
N LYS A 16 -20.97 -2.36 53.19
CA LYS A 16 -19.90 -2.06 52.23
C LYS A 16 -19.88 -0.60 51.76
N ALA A 17 -21.03 0.07 51.83
CA ALA A 17 -21.11 1.50 51.52
C ALA A 17 -20.38 2.32 52.61
N GLY A 18 -20.48 1.94 53.89
CA GLY A 18 -19.76 2.57 54.99
C GLY A 18 -18.23 2.32 54.90
N ASP A 19 -17.81 1.15 54.47
CA ASP A 19 -16.38 0.84 54.26
C ASP A 19 -15.80 1.64 53.07
N LEU A 20 -16.58 1.78 51.98
CA LEU A 20 -16.16 2.59 50.85
C LEU A 20 -16.05 4.08 51.22
N ALA A 21 -17.00 4.61 52.03
CA ALA A 21 -16.96 5.99 52.49
C ALA A 21 -15.67 6.26 53.29
N ARG A 22 -15.29 5.33 54.18
CA ARG A 22 -14.03 5.41 54.97
C ARG A 22 -12.80 5.30 54.10
N LEU A 23 -12.83 4.47 53.03
CA LEU A 23 -11.71 4.29 52.14
C LEU A 23 -11.40 5.55 51.32
N VAL A 24 -12.44 6.30 50.89
CA VAL A 24 -12.27 7.49 50.05
C VAL A 24 -12.10 8.78 50.87
N GLU A 25 -12.34 8.74 52.18
CA GLU A 25 -12.19 9.88 53.07
C GLU A 25 -10.72 10.31 53.16
N GLY A 26 -10.43 11.57 52.81
CA GLY A 26 -9.10 12.16 52.85
C GLY A 26 -8.20 11.82 51.64
N LEU A 27 -8.70 11.13 50.62
CA LEU A 27 -7.98 10.92 49.36
C LEU A 27 -7.98 12.18 48.50
N ASP A 28 -6.82 12.45 47.88
CA ASP A 28 -6.71 13.51 46.89
C ASP A 28 -7.39 13.11 45.53
N PRO A 29 -7.64 14.07 44.62
CA PRO A 29 -8.26 13.78 43.34
C PRO A 29 -7.52 12.72 42.51
N SER A 30 -6.20 12.65 42.54
CA SER A 30 -5.41 11.67 41.78
C SER A 30 -5.60 10.24 42.32
N ALA A 31 -5.65 10.08 43.65
CA ALA A 31 -5.95 8.80 44.29
C ALA A 31 -7.39 8.34 44.02
N LEU A 32 -8.35 9.26 43.96
CA LEU A 32 -9.75 8.96 43.59
C LEU A 32 -9.88 8.51 42.12
N TRP A 33 -9.15 9.13 41.23
CA TRP A 33 -9.09 8.73 39.81
C TRP A 33 -8.43 7.36 39.65
N TRP A 34 -7.35 7.10 40.39
CA TRP A 34 -6.69 5.79 40.39
C TRP A 34 -7.64 4.69 40.89
N LEU A 35 -8.34 4.94 42.01
CA LEU A 35 -9.31 3.99 42.60
C LEU A 35 -10.47 3.70 41.63
N SER A 36 -10.95 4.70 40.94
CA SER A 36 -11.99 4.55 39.92
C SER A 36 -11.51 3.66 38.75
N GLY A 37 -10.30 3.89 38.24
CA GLY A 37 -9.68 3.06 37.19
C GLY A 37 -9.43 1.62 37.64
N TYR A 38 -8.99 1.43 38.88
CA TYR A 38 -8.79 0.10 39.46
C TYR A 38 -10.10 -0.67 39.63
N ALA A 39 -11.17 0.00 40.10
CA ALA A 39 -12.50 -0.59 40.24
C ALA A 39 -13.10 -0.95 38.88
N ALA A 40 -12.92 -0.10 37.85
CA ALA A 40 -13.33 -0.37 36.49
C ALA A 40 -12.57 -1.56 35.90
N GLY A 41 -11.26 -1.67 36.17
CA GLY A 41 -10.44 -2.81 35.78
C GLY A 41 -10.87 -4.13 36.41
N LEU A 42 -11.23 -4.11 37.70
CA LEU A 42 -11.82 -5.26 38.37
C LEU A 42 -13.19 -5.65 37.82
N ALA A 43 -14.02 -4.68 37.47
CA ALA A 43 -15.34 -4.92 36.88
C ALA A 43 -15.27 -5.49 35.45
N SER A 44 -14.18 -5.24 34.74
CA SER A 44 -13.93 -5.77 33.40
C SER A 44 -13.27 -7.17 33.38
N GLN A 45 -12.86 -7.70 34.54
CA GLN A 45 -12.41 -9.09 34.64
C GLN A 45 -13.63 -10.01 34.64
N PRO A 46 -13.66 -11.10 33.81
CA PRO A 46 -14.74 -12.06 33.84
C PRO A 46 -14.76 -12.74 35.22
N VAL A 47 -15.81 -12.51 36.00
CA VAL A 47 -16.04 -13.17 37.26
C VAL A 47 -16.24 -14.65 37.00
N ALA A 48 -15.22 -15.47 37.31
CA ALA A 48 -15.34 -16.92 37.37
C ALA A 48 -16.29 -17.28 38.52
N ARG A 49 -17.60 -17.34 38.25
CA ARG A 49 -18.57 -17.92 39.16
C ARG A 49 -18.37 -19.45 39.16
N ALA A 50 -17.83 -19.99 40.26
CA ALA A 50 -17.92 -21.41 40.53
C ALA A 50 -19.41 -21.80 40.60
N VAL A 51 -19.93 -22.42 39.53
CA VAL A 51 -21.20 -23.13 39.54
C VAL A 51 -20.88 -24.60 39.29
N SER A 52 -21.31 -25.40 40.26
CA SER A 52 -21.34 -26.85 40.40
C SER A 52 -21.42 -27.61 39.05
N ALA A 53 -20.58 -28.65 38.96
CA ALA A 53 -20.53 -29.61 37.90
C ALA A 53 -21.89 -30.30 37.66
N ALA A 54 -22.56 -29.96 36.61
CA ALA A 54 -23.48 -30.78 35.88
C ALA A 54 -23.03 -30.78 34.44
N LEU A 55 -22.83 -31.95 33.87
CA LEU A 55 -22.41 -32.22 32.50
C LEU A 55 -23.09 -31.24 31.51
N ALA A 56 -22.47 -30.10 31.25
CA ALA A 56 -22.83 -29.25 30.14
C ALA A 56 -21.74 -29.43 29.07
N LYS A 57 -22.13 -29.97 27.93
CA LYS A 57 -21.40 -29.86 26.67
C LYS A 57 -20.78 -28.46 26.58
N GLU A 58 -19.47 -28.37 26.37
CA GLU A 58 -18.82 -27.09 26.09
C GLU A 58 -19.65 -26.33 25.07
N PRO A 59 -19.95 -25.03 25.30
CA PRO A 59 -20.60 -24.23 24.29
C PRO A 59 -19.68 -24.21 23.08
N ALA A 60 -20.17 -24.69 21.95
CA ALA A 60 -19.43 -24.66 20.70
C ALA A 60 -18.89 -23.24 20.51
N ALA A 61 -17.59 -23.11 20.45
CA ALA A 61 -16.93 -21.81 20.26
C ALA A 61 -17.55 -21.13 19.03
N ALA A 62 -17.99 -19.88 19.22
CA ALA A 62 -18.61 -19.13 18.14
C ALA A 62 -17.67 -19.11 16.93
N LEU A 63 -18.20 -19.47 15.75
CA LEU A 63 -17.41 -19.58 14.53
C LEU A 63 -16.84 -18.19 14.17
N ARG A 64 -15.52 -18.03 14.29
CA ARG A 64 -14.81 -16.80 13.99
C ARG A 64 -14.36 -16.79 12.53
N LEU A 65 -14.56 -15.69 11.83
CA LEU A 65 -14.05 -15.42 10.50
C LEU A 65 -12.70 -14.70 10.58
N SER A 66 -11.64 -15.32 10.10
CA SER A 66 -10.35 -14.67 9.90
C SER A 66 -10.28 -14.09 8.48
N VAL A 67 -10.09 -12.77 8.38
CA VAL A 67 -9.84 -12.05 7.12
C VAL A 67 -8.37 -11.65 7.12
N VAL A 68 -7.60 -12.19 6.18
CA VAL A 68 -6.15 -11.95 6.11
C VAL A 68 -5.83 -11.30 4.76
N TYR A 69 -5.06 -10.21 4.79
CA TYR A 69 -4.68 -9.53 3.56
C TYR A 69 -3.16 -9.39 3.41
N GLY A 70 -2.71 -9.44 2.14
CA GLY A 70 -1.36 -9.10 1.72
C GLY A 70 -1.40 -8.04 0.63
N SER A 71 -0.81 -6.85 0.91
CA SER A 71 -0.97 -5.69 0.05
C SER A 71 0.31 -4.87 -0.05
N GLN A 72 0.75 -4.58 -1.29
CA GLN A 72 1.88 -3.68 -1.54
C GLN A 72 1.43 -2.21 -1.65
N THR A 73 0.30 -1.98 -2.31
CA THR A 73 -0.22 -0.64 -2.69
C THR A 73 -1.54 -0.28 -2.00
N GLY A 74 -1.90 -0.97 -0.90
CA GLY A 74 -3.11 -0.71 -0.14
C GLY A 74 -4.41 -1.30 -0.71
N ASN A 75 -4.45 -1.76 -1.97
CA ASN A 75 -5.68 -2.24 -2.59
C ASN A 75 -6.27 -3.48 -1.90
N ALA A 76 -5.45 -4.50 -1.59
CA ALA A 76 -5.92 -5.69 -0.89
C ALA A 76 -6.34 -5.37 0.56
N LYS A 77 -5.62 -4.46 1.24
CA LYS A 77 -5.97 -3.93 2.56
C LYS A 77 -7.38 -3.33 2.54
N ARG A 78 -7.62 -2.38 1.62
CA ARG A 78 -8.92 -1.70 1.47
C ARG A 78 -10.08 -2.68 1.30
N LEU A 79 -9.92 -3.67 0.41
CA LEU A 79 -10.96 -4.68 0.16
C LEU A 79 -11.21 -5.57 1.37
N ALA A 80 -10.15 -5.99 2.07
CA ALA A 80 -10.25 -6.80 3.28
C ALA A 80 -10.95 -6.02 4.41
N GLU A 81 -10.63 -4.75 4.58
CA GLU A 81 -11.30 -3.86 5.56
C GLU A 81 -12.79 -3.68 5.23
N GLN A 82 -13.14 -3.41 3.98
CA GLN A 82 -14.54 -3.30 3.53
C GLN A 82 -15.30 -4.62 3.73
N PHE A 83 -14.67 -5.75 3.44
CA PHE A 83 -15.27 -7.06 3.65
C PHE A 83 -15.48 -7.34 5.13
N ALA A 84 -14.47 -7.08 5.98
CA ALA A 84 -14.55 -7.24 7.43
C ALA A 84 -15.68 -6.38 8.03
N GLN A 85 -15.77 -5.10 7.65
CA GLN A 85 -16.83 -4.20 8.11
C GLN A 85 -18.23 -4.72 7.73
N LYS A 86 -18.42 -5.19 6.49
CA LYS A 86 -19.70 -5.78 6.06
C LYS A 86 -20.03 -7.06 6.82
N ALA A 87 -19.02 -7.88 7.13
CA ALA A 87 -19.18 -9.11 7.90
C ALA A 87 -19.54 -8.81 9.37
N GLU A 88 -18.90 -7.83 10.00
CA GLU A 88 -19.24 -7.36 11.35
C GLU A 88 -20.64 -6.78 11.40
N ALA A 89 -21.01 -5.93 10.42
CA ALA A 89 -22.37 -5.38 10.30
C ALA A 89 -23.42 -6.48 10.11
N ALA A 90 -23.04 -7.64 9.55
CA ALA A 90 -23.89 -8.82 9.42
C ALA A 90 -23.93 -9.70 10.69
N GLY A 91 -23.29 -9.27 11.79
CA GLY A 91 -23.28 -9.95 13.08
C GLY A 91 -22.27 -11.10 13.20
N LEU A 92 -21.26 -11.16 12.33
CA LEU A 92 -20.20 -12.16 12.41
C LEU A 92 -19.06 -11.70 13.33
N GLN A 93 -18.44 -12.64 14.03
CA GLN A 93 -17.17 -12.37 14.72
C GLN A 93 -16.03 -12.36 13.71
N VAL A 94 -15.43 -11.21 13.48
CA VAL A 94 -14.38 -11.03 12.48
C VAL A 94 -13.05 -10.72 13.17
N ARG A 95 -11.98 -11.29 12.61
CA ARG A 95 -10.60 -10.96 12.94
C ARG A 95 -9.90 -10.54 11.64
N LEU A 96 -9.70 -9.24 11.47
CA LEU A 96 -8.95 -8.70 10.34
C LEU A 96 -7.46 -8.62 10.69
N LEU A 97 -6.62 -9.21 9.86
CA LEU A 97 -5.17 -9.26 10.06
C LEU A 97 -4.41 -9.00 8.77
N ARG A 98 -3.31 -8.28 8.88
CA ARG A 98 -2.28 -8.26 7.85
C ARG A 98 -1.52 -9.58 7.87
N ALA A 99 -1.07 -10.06 6.72
CA ALA A 99 -0.48 -11.40 6.57
C ALA A 99 0.77 -11.62 7.44
N ASP A 100 1.61 -10.60 7.65
CA ASP A 100 2.78 -10.68 8.53
C ASP A 100 2.44 -10.72 10.02
N ALA A 101 1.25 -10.25 10.40
CA ALA A 101 0.74 -10.31 11.76
C ALA A 101 -0.07 -11.59 12.04
N TYR A 102 -0.29 -12.42 11.01
CA TYR A 102 -1.05 -13.66 11.17
C TYR A 102 -0.22 -14.73 11.90
N PRO A 103 -0.68 -15.24 13.08
CA PRO A 103 0.04 -16.26 13.82
C PRO A 103 -0.12 -17.64 13.16
N THR A 104 0.85 -18.05 12.35
CA THR A 104 0.81 -19.29 11.57
C THR A 104 0.55 -20.55 12.38
N ARG A 105 0.88 -20.57 13.68
CA ARG A 105 0.55 -21.65 14.62
C ARG A 105 -0.96 -21.88 14.81
N GLU A 106 -1.78 -20.85 14.59
CA GLU A 106 -3.23 -20.90 14.74
C GLU A 106 -3.93 -21.46 13.48
N LEU A 107 -3.22 -21.55 12.35
CA LEU A 107 -3.78 -21.98 11.08
C LEU A 107 -4.50 -23.34 11.15
N LYS A 108 -3.94 -24.28 11.92
CA LYS A 108 -4.54 -25.63 12.11
C LYS A 108 -5.93 -25.59 12.77
N SER A 109 -6.19 -24.56 13.58
CA SER A 109 -7.46 -24.39 14.32
C SER A 109 -8.45 -23.47 13.60
N GLU A 110 -8.04 -22.84 12.51
CA GLU A 110 -8.94 -21.98 11.73
C GLU A 110 -10.07 -22.78 11.11
N ARG A 111 -11.26 -22.18 11.10
CA ARG A 111 -12.47 -22.79 10.53
C ARG A 111 -12.98 -22.02 9.32
N LEU A 112 -12.86 -20.69 9.35
CA LEU A 112 -13.26 -19.80 8.27
C LEU A 112 -12.13 -18.80 7.99
N LEU A 113 -11.61 -18.82 6.78
CA LEU A 113 -10.52 -17.94 6.33
C LEU A 113 -10.85 -17.30 5.00
N VAL A 114 -10.76 -16.00 4.93
CA VAL A 114 -10.77 -15.23 3.68
C VAL A 114 -9.41 -14.60 3.48
N LEU A 115 -8.75 -14.90 2.37
CA LEU A 115 -7.49 -14.32 1.95
C LEU A 115 -7.72 -13.30 0.83
N VAL A 116 -7.22 -12.08 1.01
CA VAL A 116 -7.21 -11.04 -0.03
C VAL A 116 -5.75 -10.69 -0.29
N VAL A 117 -5.20 -11.10 -1.43
CA VAL A 117 -3.77 -10.99 -1.67
C VAL A 117 -3.46 -10.44 -3.05
N SER A 118 -2.55 -9.46 -3.11
CA SER A 118 -2.03 -8.96 -4.39
C SER A 118 -0.81 -9.76 -4.85
N THR A 119 -0.57 -9.73 -6.15
CA THR A 119 0.66 -10.20 -6.79
C THR A 119 1.41 -8.99 -7.31
N GLN A 120 2.72 -8.91 -7.04
CA GLN A 120 3.56 -7.84 -7.55
C GLN A 120 4.66 -8.37 -8.47
N GLY A 121 5.18 -7.49 -9.34
CA GLY A 121 6.27 -7.81 -10.26
C GLY A 121 6.02 -9.09 -11.06
N ASP A 122 7.01 -9.95 -11.10
CA ASP A 122 6.99 -11.22 -11.84
C ASP A 122 6.38 -12.38 -11.04
N GLY A 123 5.25 -12.14 -10.34
CA GLY A 123 4.57 -13.21 -9.58
C GLY A 123 5.00 -13.31 -8.12
N GLU A 124 5.62 -12.26 -7.56
CA GLU A 124 6.07 -12.24 -6.18
C GLU A 124 4.93 -11.84 -5.22
N PRO A 125 4.94 -12.35 -3.96
CA PRO A 125 4.01 -11.87 -2.95
C PRO A 125 4.37 -10.44 -2.50
N PRO A 126 3.39 -9.66 -2.02
CA PRO A 126 3.67 -8.44 -1.28
C PRO A 126 4.60 -8.70 -0.11
N ASP A 127 5.39 -7.70 0.28
CA ASP A 127 6.35 -7.85 1.36
C ASP A 127 5.70 -8.29 2.69
N ASP A 128 4.48 -7.84 2.95
CA ASP A 128 3.71 -8.25 4.13
C ASP A 128 3.14 -9.67 4.05
N ALA A 129 3.05 -10.27 2.89
CA ALA A 129 2.56 -11.64 2.73
C ALA A 129 3.68 -12.68 2.57
N ARG A 130 4.93 -12.26 2.35
CA ARG A 130 6.05 -13.17 2.03
C ARG A 130 6.18 -14.30 3.06
N GLY A 131 6.23 -13.98 4.35
CA GLY A 131 6.39 -14.99 5.40
C GLY A 131 5.23 -15.99 5.47
N LEU A 132 3.98 -15.53 5.32
CA LEU A 132 2.80 -16.41 5.29
C LEU A 132 2.79 -17.29 4.04
N VAL A 133 3.13 -16.73 2.89
CA VAL A 133 3.20 -17.47 1.61
C VAL A 133 4.27 -18.55 1.68
N GLU A 134 5.48 -18.23 2.14
CA GLU A 134 6.57 -19.21 2.33
C GLU A 134 6.19 -20.32 3.32
N PHE A 135 5.52 -19.97 4.42
CA PHE A 135 5.04 -20.95 5.37
C PHE A 135 4.00 -21.90 4.77
N LEU A 136 2.98 -21.38 4.08
CA LEU A 136 1.92 -22.16 3.47
C LEU A 136 2.44 -23.06 2.35
N LEU A 137 3.35 -22.57 1.52
CA LEU A 137 3.94 -23.35 0.42
C LEU A 137 5.03 -24.32 0.91
N GLY A 138 5.53 -24.11 2.12
CA GLY A 138 6.57 -24.94 2.72
C GLY A 138 6.06 -26.27 3.28
N LYS A 139 7.03 -27.11 3.70
CA LYS A 139 6.77 -28.43 4.29
C LYS A 139 6.17 -28.40 5.70
N ARG A 140 6.20 -27.22 6.37
CA ARG A 140 5.70 -27.03 7.74
C ARG A 140 4.21 -26.72 7.82
N ALA A 141 3.55 -26.48 6.68
CA ALA A 141 2.13 -26.20 6.65
C ALA A 141 1.33 -27.40 7.17
N PRO A 142 0.40 -27.21 8.13
CA PRO A 142 -0.38 -28.31 8.71
C PRO A 142 -1.49 -28.78 7.77
N GLU A 143 -2.03 -29.98 7.99
CA GLU A 143 -3.29 -30.40 7.39
C GLU A 143 -4.45 -29.51 7.88
N LEU A 144 -5.35 -29.13 6.95
CA LEU A 144 -6.41 -28.12 7.16
C LEU A 144 -7.82 -28.69 6.87
N LYS A 145 -8.08 -29.94 7.24
CA LYS A 145 -9.31 -30.68 6.90
C LYS A 145 -10.62 -29.99 7.33
N GLU A 146 -10.55 -29.14 8.34
CA GLU A 146 -11.74 -28.44 8.87
C GLU A 146 -11.82 -26.97 8.43
N LEU A 147 -10.84 -26.50 7.68
CA LEU A 147 -10.80 -25.15 7.16
C LEU A 147 -11.75 -25.00 5.97
N LYS A 148 -12.62 -23.97 6.02
CA LYS A 148 -13.33 -23.45 4.86
C LYS A 148 -12.73 -22.12 4.48
N PHE A 149 -12.36 -21.94 3.21
CA PHE A 149 -11.62 -20.76 2.79
C PHE A 149 -12.11 -20.17 1.47
N GLY A 150 -11.84 -18.88 1.29
CA GLY A 150 -12.00 -18.18 0.03
C GLY A 150 -10.76 -17.33 -0.26
N VAL A 151 -10.37 -17.23 -1.52
CA VAL A 151 -9.22 -16.44 -1.96
C VAL A 151 -9.64 -15.45 -3.02
N LEU A 152 -9.30 -14.18 -2.79
CA LEU A 152 -9.41 -13.11 -3.77
C LEU A 152 -7.99 -12.67 -4.14
N GLY A 153 -7.58 -12.97 -5.36
CA GLY A 153 -6.32 -12.53 -5.94
C GLY A 153 -6.46 -11.16 -6.62
N LEU A 154 -5.48 -10.29 -6.42
CA LEU A 154 -5.38 -9.02 -7.14
C LEU A 154 -4.10 -9.02 -7.97
N GLY A 155 -4.18 -8.48 -9.19
CA GLY A 155 -3.03 -8.37 -10.07
C GLY A 155 -3.28 -7.39 -11.21
N ASP A 156 -2.38 -7.41 -12.16
CA ASP A 156 -2.51 -6.70 -13.43
C ASP A 156 -2.28 -7.70 -14.56
N SER A 157 -3.28 -7.92 -15.40
CA SER A 157 -3.24 -8.89 -16.50
C SER A 157 -2.24 -8.52 -17.62
N SER A 158 -1.62 -7.35 -17.56
CA SER A 158 -0.49 -7.01 -18.41
C SER A 158 0.81 -7.74 -18.01
N TYR A 159 0.86 -8.33 -16.82
CA TYR A 159 2.00 -9.13 -16.35
C TYR A 159 1.76 -10.64 -16.59
N PRO A 160 2.80 -11.42 -16.96
CA PRO A 160 2.67 -12.86 -17.23
C PRO A 160 2.14 -13.67 -16.06
N GLN A 161 2.51 -13.28 -14.84
CA GLN A 161 2.16 -13.97 -13.59
C GLN A 161 0.93 -13.33 -12.92
N PHE A 162 -0.09 -13.02 -13.72
CA PHE A 162 -1.34 -12.41 -13.24
C PHE A 162 -1.97 -13.20 -12.09
N CYS A 163 -2.18 -12.55 -10.94
CA CYS A 163 -2.76 -13.12 -9.72
C CYS A 163 -2.10 -14.44 -9.24
N GLU A 164 -0.81 -14.65 -9.56
CA GLU A 164 -0.10 -15.91 -9.28
C GLU A 164 -0.12 -16.28 -7.81
N ILE A 165 0.04 -15.33 -6.90
CA ILE A 165 0.05 -15.59 -5.46
C ILE A 165 -1.32 -16.09 -4.99
N GLY A 166 -2.40 -15.47 -5.44
CA GLY A 166 -3.77 -15.93 -5.17
C GLY A 166 -3.98 -17.37 -5.67
N ARG A 167 -3.52 -17.68 -6.88
CA ARG A 167 -3.60 -19.01 -7.50
C ARG A 167 -2.85 -20.06 -6.70
N ARG A 168 -1.60 -19.77 -6.32
CA ARG A 168 -0.75 -20.70 -5.55
C ARG A 168 -1.33 -20.97 -4.16
N LEU A 169 -1.80 -19.92 -3.47
CA LEU A 169 -2.40 -20.06 -2.13
C LEU A 169 -3.70 -20.85 -2.17
N ASP A 170 -4.58 -20.57 -3.14
CA ASP A 170 -5.83 -21.29 -3.32
C ASP A 170 -5.60 -22.78 -3.57
N ALA A 171 -4.69 -23.13 -4.49
CA ALA A 171 -4.32 -24.51 -4.78
C ALA A 171 -3.72 -25.19 -3.53
N ARG A 172 -2.81 -24.51 -2.84
CA ARG A 172 -2.12 -25.07 -1.68
C ARG A 172 -3.04 -25.30 -0.49
N LEU A 173 -3.97 -24.40 -0.20
CA LEU A 173 -4.96 -24.61 0.87
C LEU A 173 -5.85 -25.83 0.60
N ALA A 174 -6.23 -26.04 -0.65
CA ALA A 174 -6.97 -27.24 -1.05
C ALA A 174 -6.13 -28.52 -0.92
N GLU A 175 -4.87 -28.51 -1.34
CA GLU A 175 -3.94 -29.64 -1.15
C GLU A 175 -3.75 -30.02 0.32
N LEU A 176 -3.75 -29.02 1.22
CA LEU A 176 -3.69 -29.24 2.67
C LEU A 176 -5.01 -29.76 3.27
N GLY A 177 -6.03 -29.99 2.46
CA GLY A 177 -7.33 -30.55 2.86
C GLY A 177 -8.42 -29.51 3.15
N GLY A 178 -8.16 -28.23 2.96
CA GLY A 178 -9.15 -27.17 3.10
C GLY A 178 -10.25 -27.24 2.04
N THR A 179 -11.47 -26.85 2.41
CA THR A 179 -12.62 -26.80 1.51
C THR A 179 -12.89 -25.38 1.05
N ARG A 180 -12.98 -25.14 -0.26
CA ARG A 180 -13.35 -23.82 -0.78
C ARG A 180 -14.78 -23.45 -0.40
N LEU A 181 -14.98 -22.25 0.13
CA LEU A 181 -16.31 -21.66 0.31
C LEU A 181 -16.92 -21.29 -1.04
N LEU A 182 -16.10 -20.77 -1.93
CA LEU A 182 -16.43 -20.42 -3.30
C LEU A 182 -15.16 -20.47 -4.15
N ASP A 183 -15.32 -20.44 -5.46
CA ASP A 183 -14.19 -20.38 -6.37
C ASP A 183 -13.36 -19.11 -6.16
N ARG A 184 -12.04 -19.24 -6.34
CA ARG A 184 -11.14 -18.10 -6.33
C ARG A 184 -11.55 -17.09 -7.39
N ALA A 185 -11.45 -15.82 -7.08
CA ALA A 185 -11.55 -14.76 -8.08
C ALA A 185 -10.20 -14.06 -8.25
N ASP A 186 -9.90 -13.69 -9.49
CA ASP A 186 -8.71 -12.97 -9.89
C ASP A 186 -9.13 -11.59 -10.43
N ALA A 187 -8.88 -10.55 -9.65
CA ALA A 187 -9.25 -9.18 -9.99
C ALA A 187 -8.09 -8.47 -10.69
N ASP A 188 -8.37 -7.94 -11.87
CA ASP A 188 -7.46 -7.07 -12.65
C ASP A 188 -7.49 -5.63 -12.09
N VAL A 189 -6.90 -4.69 -12.77
CA VAL A 189 -6.82 -3.26 -12.40
C VAL A 189 -8.21 -2.67 -12.13
N ASP A 190 -9.25 -3.08 -12.86
CA ASP A 190 -10.65 -2.84 -12.49
C ASP A 190 -11.08 -3.80 -11.38
N ILE A 191 -10.53 -3.55 -10.19
CA ILE A 191 -10.66 -4.44 -9.05
C ILE A 191 -12.13 -4.64 -8.66
N ASP A 192 -12.90 -3.56 -8.61
CA ASP A 192 -14.24 -3.57 -8.02
C ASP A 192 -15.25 -4.38 -8.85
N SER A 193 -15.05 -4.51 -10.17
CA SER A 193 -15.90 -5.31 -11.05
C SER A 193 -15.92 -6.80 -10.68
N ILE A 194 -14.82 -7.32 -10.19
CA ILE A 194 -14.66 -8.72 -9.76
C ILE A 194 -14.76 -8.87 -8.23
N ALA A 195 -14.11 -7.97 -7.50
CA ALA A 195 -14.02 -8.09 -6.04
C ALA A 195 -15.37 -7.89 -5.34
N ARG A 196 -16.23 -6.96 -5.82
CA ARG A 196 -17.52 -6.69 -5.19
C ARG A 196 -18.49 -7.87 -5.27
N PRO A 197 -18.80 -8.46 -6.45
CA PRO A 197 -19.69 -9.62 -6.52
C PRO A 197 -19.13 -10.83 -5.76
N TRP A 198 -17.80 -11.05 -5.83
CA TRP A 198 -17.16 -12.12 -5.09
C TRP A 198 -17.30 -11.94 -3.57
N ALA A 199 -17.05 -10.73 -3.07
CA ALA A 199 -17.17 -10.42 -1.64
C ALA A 199 -18.62 -10.58 -1.13
N GLU A 200 -19.61 -10.16 -1.90
CA GLU A 200 -21.03 -10.33 -1.56
C GLU A 200 -21.39 -11.81 -1.47
N ARG A 201 -20.94 -12.62 -2.43
CA ARG A 201 -21.17 -14.06 -2.42
C ARG A 201 -20.42 -14.75 -1.27
N ALA A 202 -19.16 -14.39 -1.03
CA ALA A 202 -18.38 -14.90 0.10
C ALA A 202 -19.06 -14.61 1.43
N LEU A 203 -19.53 -13.37 1.64
CA LEU A 203 -20.24 -12.98 2.86
C LEU A 203 -21.52 -13.79 3.07
N GLN A 204 -22.30 -14.02 2.02
CA GLN A 204 -23.50 -14.86 2.08
C GLN A 204 -23.15 -16.27 2.57
N LEU A 205 -22.14 -16.92 1.96
CA LEU A 205 -21.73 -18.29 2.30
C LEU A 205 -21.16 -18.39 3.72
N VAL A 206 -20.36 -17.39 4.16
CA VAL A 206 -19.88 -17.32 5.54
C VAL A 206 -21.04 -17.20 6.54
N ARG A 207 -22.06 -16.40 6.24
CA ARG A 207 -23.28 -16.29 7.08
C ARG A 207 -24.04 -17.61 7.17
N GLU A 208 -24.17 -18.34 6.08
CA GLU A 208 -24.80 -19.66 6.07
C GLU A 208 -24.04 -20.65 6.97
N GLN A 209 -22.70 -20.63 6.93
CA GLN A 209 -21.86 -21.44 7.82
C GLN A 209 -22.01 -21.02 9.30
N ALA A 210 -22.05 -19.72 9.59
CA ALA A 210 -22.20 -19.24 10.97
C ALA A 210 -23.56 -19.61 11.57
N ARG A 211 -24.63 -19.55 10.79
CA ARG A 211 -25.99 -19.92 11.24
C ARG A 211 -26.12 -21.39 11.64
N SER A 212 -25.30 -22.26 11.06
CA SER A 212 -25.31 -23.72 11.38
C SER A 212 -24.61 -24.04 12.71
N HIS A 213 -23.93 -23.08 13.36
CA HIS A 213 -23.01 -23.36 14.47
C HIS A 213 -23.34 -22.74 15.84
N ALA A 214 -24.22 -21.78 15.99
CA ALA A 214 -24.75 -21.34 17.30
C ALA A 214 -25.67 -20.11 17.24
N PRO A 215 -26.43 -19.75 18.31
CA PRO A 215 -27.20 -18.52 18.40
C PRO A 215 -26.28 -17.30 18.51
N LEU A 216 -26.58 -16.27 17.72
CA LEU A 216 -25.85 -15.00 17.64
C LEU A 216 -25.84 -14.27 18.99
N ALA A 217 -24.68 -14.12 19.59
CA ALA A 217 -24.47 -13.07 20.56
C ALA A 217 -24.32 -11.75 19.81
N THR A 218 -25.12 -10.75 20.18
CA THR A 218 -25.05 -9.40 19.60
C THR A 218 -23.72 -8.78 20.02
N VAL A 219 -22.78 -8.65 19.11
CA VAL A 219 -21.53 -7.93 19.34
C VAL A 219 -21.79 -6.46 18.98
N THR A 220 -21.75 -5.59 19.98
CA THR A 220 -21.76 -4.15 19.78
C THR A 220 -20.40 -3.73 19.22
N PRO A 221 -20.31 -3.10 18.05
CA PRO A 221 -19.03 -2.67 17.50
C PRO A 221 -18.38 -1.64 18.42
N LEU A 222 -17.15 -1.90 18.87
CA LEU A 222 -16.41 -1.08 19.85
C LEU A 222 -15.71 0.14 19.25
N ARG A 223 -15.87 0.40 17.96
CA ARG A 223 -15.33 1.62 17.32
C ARG A 223 -16.35 2.22 16.37
N PRO A 224 -16.78 3.49 16.59
CA PRO A 224 -17.26 4.29 15.49
C PRO A 224 -16.06 4.46 14.53
N ALA A 225 -16.19 3.97 13.30
CA ALA A 225 -15.27 4.35 12.24
C ALA A 225 -15.39 5.87 12.10
N ALA A 226 -14.37 6.60 12.52
CA ALA A 226 -14.23 8.00 12.13
C ALA A 226 -14.14 7.97 10.60
N THR A 227 -15.23 8.31 9.92
CA THR A 227 -15.22 8.50 8.47
C THR A 227 -14.29 9.67 8.22
N ALA A 228 -13.11 9.40 7.70
CA ALA A 228 -12.19 10.44 7.25
C ALA A 228 -12.98 11.36 6.32
N ALA A 229 -12.85 12.68 6.51
CA ALA A 229 -13.57 13.67 5.71
C ALA A 229 -13.23 13.52 4.22
N TRP A 230 -12.01 13.04 3.92
CA TRP A 230 -11.45 12.84 2.60
C TRP A 230 -10.91 11.41 2.45
N SER A 231 -11.08 10.85 1.26
CA SER A 231 -10.66 9.49 0.93
C SER A 231 -10.33 9.39 -0.57
N ARG A 232 -9.89 8.21 -0.99
CA ARG A 232 -9.68 7.90 -2.41
C ARG A 232 -10.95 8.14 -3.25
N GLU A 233 -12.12 7.83 -2.71
CA GLU A 233 -13.43 8.01 -3.36
C GLU A 233 -13.94 9.45 -3.25
N LYS A 234 -13.45 10.20 -2.27
CA LYS A 234 -13.77 11.60 -2.05
C LYS A 234 -12.48 12.38 -1.80
N PRO A 235 -11.70 12.69 -2.85
CA PRO A 235 -10.42 13.37 -2.69
C PRO A 235 -10.59 14.85 -2.33
N PHE A 236 -9.61 15.40 -1.64
CA PHE A 236 -9.49 16.83 -1.38
C PHE A 236 -8.89 17.53 -2.58
N ALA A 237 -9.41 18.69 -2.96
CA ALA A 237 -8.89 19.50 -4.05
C ALA A 237 -7.75 20.41 -3.55
N ALA A 238 -6.54 19.85 -3.44
CA ALA A 238 -5.35 20.54 -2.96
C ALA A 238 -4.87 21.59 -3.98
N GLU A 239 -4.53 22.79 -3.50
CA GLU A 239 -3.98 23.85 -4.33
C GLU A 239 -2.47 23.64 -4.53
N VAL A 240 -1.97 23.88 -5.74
CA VAL A 240 -0.56 23.83 -6.06
C VAL A 240 0.09 25.13 -5.62
N ILE A 241 0.99 25.06 -4.65
CA ILE A 241 1.76 26.20 -4.13
C ILE A 241 2.99 26.44 -5.00
N ALA A 242 3.72 25.36 -5.32
CA ALA A 242 4.92 25.42 -6.14
C ALA A 242 5.01 24.20 -7.06
N ASN A 243 5.59 24.40 -8.24
CA ASN A 243 5.91 23.36 -9.21
C ASN A 243 7.22 23.69 -9.89
N GLN A 244 8.32 23.23 -9.30
CA GLN A 244 9.67 23.59 -9.71
C GLN A 244 10.45 22.39 -10.23
N ARG A 245 11.05 22.50 -11.41
CA ARG A 245 12.04 21.54 -11.90
C ARG A 245 13.31 21.64 -11.04
N ILE A 246 13.75 20.50 -10.48
CA ILE A 246 14.93 20.38 -9.61
C ILE A 246 16.10 19.63 -10.26
N THR A 247 15.95 19.19 -11.50
CA THR A 247 17.06 18.77 -12.37
C THR A 247 17.51 19.93 -13.24
N ALA A 248 18.82 19.98 -13.58
CA ALA A 248 19.33 21.03 -14.43
C ALA A 248 18.74 20.95 -15.86
N ARG A 249 18.79 22.06 -16.61
CA ARG A 249 18.20 22.14 -17.97
C ARG A 249 18.78 21.12 -18.95
N GLN A 250 20.07 20.78 -18.80
CA GLN A 250 20.76 19.80 -19.63
C GLN A 250 20.55 18.35 -19.20
N SER A 251 19.79 18.08 -18.14
CA SER A 251 19.45 16.72 -17.75
C SER A 251 18.47 16.10 -18.73
N ASP A 252 18.66 14.82 -19.04
CA ASP A 252 17.69 14.00 -19.77
C ASP A 252 16.41 13.74 -18.95
N LYS A 253 16.40 14.08 -17.66
CA LYS A 253 15.29 13.92 -16.75
C LYS A 253 14.65 15.27 -16.41
N ASP A 254 13.34 15.35 -16.43
CA ASP A 254 12.58 16.43 -15.81
C ASP A 254 12.01 15.91 -14.48
N ILE A 255 12.72 16.21 -13.37
CA ILE A 255 12.23 15.87 -12.03
C ILE A 255 11.83 17.17 -11.34
N ARG A 256 10.65 17.14 -10.74
CA ARG A 256 10.00 18.31 -10.16
C ARG A 256 9.78 18.13 -8.66
N HIS A 257 9.97 19.21 -7.96
CA HIS A 257 9.48 19.44 -6.60
C HIS A 257 8.13 20.13 -6.70
N ILE A 258 7.11 19.54 -6.10
CA ILE A 258 5.75 20.06 -6.14
C ILE A 258 5.25 20.19 -4.71
N GLU A 259 4.75 21.36 -4.35
CA GLU A 259 4.17 21.67 -3.05
C GLU A 259 2.66 21.83 -3.19
N LEU A 260 1.92 21.12 -2.35
CA LEU A 260 0.46 21.10 -2.36
C LEU A 260 -0.06 21.53 -1.00
N SER A 261 -0.99 22.49 -0.99
CA SER A 261 -1.68 22.92 0.22
C SER A 261 -2.69 21.90 0.69
N LEU A 262 -2.62 21.54 1.96
CA LEU A 262 -3.62 20.75 2.67
C LEU A 262 -4.48 21.61 3.60
N ASP A 263 -4.32 22.95 3.54
CA ASP A 263 -5.03 23.90 4.40
C ASP A 263 -6.55 23.71 4.30
N GLY A 264 -7.21 23.72 5.45
CA GLY A 264 -8.65 23.51 5.58
C GLY A 264 -9.14 22.09 5.30
N SER A 265 -8.26 21.13 4.95
CA SER A 265 -8.64 19.73 4.73
C SER A 265 -8.75 18.93 6.02
N GLY A 266 -7.95 19.25 7.03
CA GLY A 266 -7.73 18.41 8.19
C GLY A 266 -6.98 17.11 7.89
N LEU A 267 -6.40 16.97 6.69
CA LEU A 267 -5.55 15.83 6.34
C LEU A 267 -4.24 15.89 7.12
N SER A 268 -3.87 14.76 7.69
CA SER A 268 -2.58 14.57 8.35
C SER A 268 -1.84 13.38 7.77
N TYR A 269 -0.52 13.45 7.77
CA TYR A 269 0.34 12.36 7.33
C TYR A 269 1.59 12.27 8.21
N GLU A 270 2.23 11.13 8.17
CA GLU A 270 3.56 10.93 8.74
C GLU A 270 4.58 10.65 7.62
N PRO A 271 5.86 11.04 7.78
CA PRO A 271 6.89 10.65 6.83
C PRO A 271 6.92 9.14 6.60
N GLY A 272 6.87 8.73 5.31
CA GLY A 272 6.67 7.36 4.87
C GLY A 272 5.26 7.06 4.37
N ASP A 273 4.30 7.96 4.55
CA ASP A 273 3.00 7.91 3.85
C ASP A 273 3.14 8.32 2.39
N ALA A 274 2.17 7.96 1.58
CA ALA A 274 2.04 8.41 0.21
C ALA A 274 0.86 9.37 0.04
N LEU A 275 1.02 10.33 -0.86
CA LEU A 275 -0.08 11.14 -1.35
C LEU A 275 -0.63 10.49 -2.63
N GLY A 276 -1.87 10.05 -2.57
CA GLY A 276 -2.62 9.58 -3.72
C GLY A 276 -3.28 10.73 -4.45
N LEU A 277 -3.24 10.71 -5.78
CA LEU A 277 -3.91 11.71 -6.60
C LEU A 277 -4.67 11.10 -7.78
N TRP A 278 -5.78 11.73 -8.15
CA TRP A 278 -6.53 11.41 -9.35
C TRP A 278 -6.04 12.30 -10.50
N PRO A 279 -5.39 11.70 -11.52
CA PRO A 279 -4.90 12.46 -12.66
C PRO A 279 -5.99 12.68 -13.70
N ARG A 280 -5.65 13.50 -14.70
CA ARG A 280 -6.35 13.60 -15.98
C ARG A 280 -5.42 13.21 -17.12
N ASN A 281 -5.96 12.61 -18.17
CA ASN A 281 -5.20 12.36 -19.38
C ASN A 281 -4.79 13.67 -20.06
N PRO A 282 -3.63 13.71 -20.75
CA PRO A 282 -3.19 14.88 -21.50
C PRO A 282 -4.25 15.27 -22.55
N PRO A 283 -4.68 16.55 -22.62
CA PRO A 283 -5.66 16.99 -23.60
C PRO A 283 -5.26 16.65 -25.05
N ALA A 284 -3.97 16.82 -25.37
CA ALA A 284 -3.44 16.48 -26.68
C ALA A 284 -3.59 14.99 -27.04
N LEU A 285 -3.46 14.09 -26.05
CA LEU A 285 -3.67 12.65 -26.25
C LEU A 285 -5.15 12.35 -26.48
N VAL A 286 -6.04 12.97 -25.71
CA VAL A 286 -7.51 12.83 -25.89
C VAL A 286 -7.92 13.29 -27.27
N ASP A 287 -7.42 14.45 -27.73
CA ASP A 287 -7.69 14.98 -29.07
C ASP A 287 -7.16 14.05 -30.18
N ALA A 288 -5.95 13.51 -29.98
CA ALA A 288 -5.36 12.57 -30.94
C ALA A 288 -6.17 11.26 -31.07
N VAL A 289 -6.66 10.73 -29.93
CA VAL A 289 -7.51 9.52 -29.92
C VAL A 289 -8.85 9.79 -30.59
N LEU A 290 -9.52 10.88 -30.27
CA LEU A 290 -10.79 11.27 -30.92
C LEU A 290 -10.64 11.46 -32.44
N ALA A 291 -9.58 12.15 -32.87
CA ALA A 291 -9.27 12.35 -34.26
C ALA A 291 -8.97 11.03 -35.01
N GLN A 292 -8.18 10.14 -34.38
CA GLN A 292 -7.83 8.84 -34.97
C GLN A 292 -9.05 7.94 -35.14
N LEU A 293 -9.97 7.94 -34.18
CA LEU A 293 -11.22 7.18 -34.23
C LEU A 293 -12.33 7.87 -35.03
N LYS A 294 -12.17 9.15 -35.36
CA LYS A 294 -13.19 9.99 -36.01
C LYS A 294 -14.49 10.05 -35.19
N LEU A 295 -14.38 10.12 -33.87
CA LEU A 295 -15.50 10.18 -32.95
C LEU A 295 -15.74 11.63 -32.50
N ASP A 296 -17.03 12.00 -32.31
CA ASP A 296 -17.38 13.29 -31.70
C ASP A 296 -17.16 13.22 -30.18
N GLY A 297 -16.26 14.07 -29.67
CA GLY A 297 -15.99 14.17 -28.22
C GLY A 297 -17.19 14.59 -27.37
N ASN A 298 -18.22 15.21 -27.98
CA ASN A 298 -19.45 15.60 -27.29
C ASN A 298 -20.53 14.52 -27.34
N ALA A 299 -20.32 13.42 -28.09
CA ALA A 299 -21.26 12.32 -28.11
C ALA A 299 -21.54 11.79 -26.71
N PRO A 300 -22.83 11.66 -26.31
CA PRO A 300 -23.18 11.10 -25.01
C PRO A 300 -22.86 9.60 -24.99
N VAL A 301 -22.08 9.16 -24.01
CA VAL A 301 -21.73 7.75 -23.76
C VAL A 301 -22.26 7.34 -22.40
N ARG A 302 -22.97 6.21 -22.35
CA ARG A 302 -23.52 5.66 -21.11
C ARG A 302 -22.78 4.42 -20.67
N ILE A 303 -22.18 4.47 -19.47
CA ILE A 303 -21.61 3.31 -18.80
C ILE A 303 -22.30 3.15 -17.43
N ALA A 304 -22.94 2.01 -17.22
CA ALA A 304 -23.80 1.74 -16.07
C ALA A 304 -24.86 2.85 -15.92
N GLU A 305 -24.89 3.52 -14.78
CA GLU A 305 -25.86 4.59 -14.49
C GLU A 305 -25.37 6.01 -14.86
N THR A 306 -24.12 6.13 -15.37
CA THR A 306 -23.52 7.43 -15.68
C THR A 306 -23.56 7.69 -17.18
N THR A 307 -24.12 8.83 -17.58
CA THR A 307 -24.08 9.33 -18.96
C THR A 307 -23.34 10.66 -18.99
N GLN A 308 -22.29 10.74 -19.81
CA GLN A 308 -21.50 11.97 -19.97
C GLN A 308 -20.84 12.02 -21.37
N PRO A 309 -20.33 13.18 -21.81
CA PRO A 309 -19.63 13.30 -23.09
C PRO A 309 -18.44 12.35 -23.18
N LEU A 310 -18.19 11.79 -24.38
CA LEU A 310 -17.06 10.92 -24.67
C LEU A 310 -15.72 11.55 -24.23
N ARG A 311 -15.51 12.84 -24.52
CA ARG A 311 -14.32 13.58 -24.11
C ARG A 311 -14.08 13.51 -22.60
N LEU A 312 -15.12 13.62 -21.79
CA LEU A 312 -15.02 13.59 -20.33
C LEU A 312 -14.64 12.18 -19.83
N TRP A 313 -15.23 11.13 -20.44
CA TRP A 313 -14.81 9.76 -20.19
C TRP A 313 -13.32 9.55 -20.43
N LEU A 314 -12.83 10.02 -21.60
CA LEU A 314 -11.43 9.87 -21.98
C LEU A 314 -10.48 10.75 -21.17
N SER A 315 -10.92 11.92 -20.73
CA SER A 315 -10.07 12.84 -19.95
C SER A 315 -9.90 12.41 -18.50
N GLU A 316 -10.95 11.90 -17.84
CA GLU A 316 -11.00 11.78 -16.37
C GLU A 316 -11.29 10.36 -15.87
N GLN A 317 -11.80 9.47 -16.70
CA GLN A 317 -12.33 8.18 -16.24
C GLN A 317 -11.65 6.97 -16.86
N ARG A 318 -10.95 7.11 -17.98
CA ARG A 318 -10.36 6.00 -18.73
C ARG A 318 -8.87 6.18 -18.94
N GLU A 319 -8.11 5.10 -18.77
CA GLU A 319 -6.67 5.07 -19.00
C GLU A 319 -6.35 5.05 -20.48
N LEU A 320 -5.53 6.00 -20.96
CA LEU A 320 -5.14 6.14 -22.37
C LEU A 320 -3.65 5.87 -22.64
N THR A 321 -2.83 5.79 -21.59
CA THR A 321 -1.36 5.65 -21.74
C THR A 321 -0.87 4.22 -21.61
N ARG A 322 -1.74 3.26 -21.29
CA ARG A 322 -1.36 1.86 -21.10
C ARG A 322 -2.29 0.93 -21.85
N LEU A 323 -1.71 0.02 -22.61
CA LEU A 323 -2.43 -1.07 -23.23
C LEU A 323 -2.86 -2.11 -22.20
N SER A 324 -3.89 -2.88 -22.54
CA SER A 324 -4.30 -4.07 -21.79
C SER A 324 -4.55 -5.22 -22.77
N ARG A 325 -4.35 -6.46 -22.31
CA ARG A 325 -4.63 -7.64 -23.13
C ARG A 325 -6.08 -7.71 -23.60
N PRO A 326 -7.12 -7.43 -22.76
CA PRO A 326 -8.51 -7.37 -23.21
C PRO A 326 -8.77 -6.35 -24.33
N LEU A 327 -8.20 -5.14 -24.21
CA LEU A 327 -8.31 -4.10 -25.25
C LEU A 327 -7.69 -4.57 -26.57
N ILE A 328 -6.47 -5.15 -26.52
CA ILE A 328 -5.80 -5.69 -27.70
C ILE A 328 -6.65 -6.78 -28.36
N ALA A 329 -7.27 -7.66 -27.58
CA ALA A 329 -8.11 -8.74 -28.09
C ALA A 329 -9.37 -8.20 -28.81
N GLN A 330 -10.05 -7.23 -28.22
CA GLN A 330 -11.20 -6.57 -28.86
C GLN A 330 -10.78 -5.81 -30.11
N HIS A 331 -9.66 -5.08 -30.04
CA HIS A 331 -9.12 -4.34 -31.18
C HIS A 331 -8.71 -5.27 -32.34
N ALA A 332 -8.10 -6.43 -32.02
CA ALA A 332 -7.76 -7.45 -33.00
C ALA A 332 -9.00 -8.01 -33.72
N ALA A 333 -10.08 -8.22 -32.97
CA ALA A 333 -11.36 -8.68 -33.53
C ALA A 333 -11.99 -7.63 -34.48
N LEU A 334 -11.94 -6.35 -34.10
CA LEU A 334 -12.50 -5.26 -34.92
C LEU A 334 -11.63 -4.92 -36.15
N SER A 335 -10.32 -4.92 -36.01
CA SER A 335 -9.38 -4.60 -37.09
C SER A 335 -9.15 -5.77 -38.05
N GLY A 336 -9.44 -7.01 -37.64
CA GLY A 336 -9.09 -8.20 -38.40
C GLY A 336 -7.56 -8.46 -38.48
N ALA A 337 -6.75 -7.80 -37.67
CA ALA A 337 -5.29 -7.85 -37.73
C ALA A 337 -4.75 -9.22 -37.30
N ALA A 338 -4.29 -10.05 -38.23
CA ALA A 338 -3.73 -11.36 -37.99
C ALA A 338 -2.51 -11.31 -37.05
N GLU A 339 -1.72 -10.25 -37.12
CA GLU A 339 -0.57 -10.03 -36.25
C GLU A 339 -0.96 -9.89 -34.78
N LEU A 340 -1.99 -9.10 -34.45
CA LEU A 340 -2.49 -8.96 -33.09
C LEU A 340 -3.03 -10.30 -32.55
N ASN A 341 -3.78 -11.04 -33.37
CA ASN A 341 -4.27 -12.37 -33.00
C ASN A 341 -3.12 -13.34 -32.72
N ARG A 342 -2.03 -13.27 -33.50
CA ARG A 342 -0.83 -14.06 -33.25
C ARG A 342 -0.16 -13.68 -31.92
N LEU A 343 -0.01 -12.38 -31.63
CA LEU A 343 0.59 -11.91 -30.38
C LEU A 343 -0.20 -12.32 -29.13
N LEU A 344 -1.51 -12.49 -29.25
CA LEU A 344 -2.37 -12.94 -28.15
C LEU A 344 -2.25 -14.43 -27.82
N SER A 345 -1.63 -15.21 -28.70
CA SER A 345 -1.42 -16.66 -28.44
C SER A 345 -0.34 -16.89 -27.36
N PRO A 346 -0.41 -17.98 -26.59
CA PRO A 346 0.54 -18.30 -25.51
C PRO A 346 2.00 -18.31 -25.96
N ASP A 347 2.27 -18.78 -27.18
CA ASP A 347 3.63 -18.90 -27.72
C ASP A 347 4.31 -17.56 -28.03
N HIS A 348 3.56 -16.47 -28.00
CA HIS A 348 4.05 -15.12 -28.30
C HIS A 348 4.01 -14.18 -27.08
N SER A 349 3.97 -14.75 -25.86
CA SER A 349 3.84 -13.96 -24.62
C SER A 349 4.93 -12.90 -24.47
N ALA A 350 6.18 -13.20 -24.81
CA ALA A 350 7.30 -12.23 -24.76
C ALA A 350 7.11 -11.06 -25.71
N GLN A 351 6.60 -11.30 -26.95
CA GLN A 351 6.32 -10.25 -27.91
C GLN A 351 5.11 -9.41 -27.47
N LEU A 352 4.09 -10.03 -26.90
CA LEU A 352 2.96 -9.31 -26.31
C LEU A 352 3.42 -8.40 -25.17
N GLN A 353 4.29 -8.89 -24.28
CA GLN A 353 4.85 -8.07 -23.20
C GLN A 353 5.63 -6.86 -23.73
N LYS A 354 6.40 -7.06 -24.81
CA LYS A 354 7.09 -5.96 -25.46
C LYS A 354 6.11 -4.93 -26.01
N LEU A 355 5.04 -5.36 -26.69
CA LEU A 355 3.99 -4.47 -27.18
C LEU A 355 3.33 -3.68 -26.04
N LEU A 356 2.97 -4.36 -24.95
CA LEU A 356 2.35 -3.74 -23.77
C LEU A 356 3.27 -2.72 -23.08
N ALA A 357 4.58 -2.93 -23.13
CA ALA A 357 5.57 -2.03 -22.52
C ALA A 357 5.91 -0.81 -23.39
N GLU A 358 5.91 -0.96 -24.72
CA GLU A 358 6.38 0.06 -25.67
C GLU A 358 5.26 0.94 -26.25
N TYR A 359 4.04 0.37 -26.41
CA TYR A 359 2.92 1.06 -27.06
C TYR A 359 1.98 1.70 -26.05
N GLN A 360 1.48 2.89 -26.40
CA GLN A 360 0.28 3.46 -25.81
C GLN A 360 -0.95 3.14 -26.70
N ILE A 361 -2.15 3.44 -26.20
CA ILE A 361 -3.41 3.17 -26.93
C ILE A 361 -3.42 3.86 -28.31
N ILE A 362 -2.92 5.08 -28.39
CA ILE A 362 -2.86 5.83 -29.66
C ILE A 362 -2.01 5.12 -30.71
N ASP A 363 -0.95 4.41 -30.31
CA ASP A 363 -0.08 3.69 -31.24
C ASP A 363 -0.77 2.43 -31.78
N LEU A 364 -1.50 1.71 -30.91
CA LEU A 364 -2.33 0.58 -31.31
C LEU A 364 -3.37 1.01 -32.37
N LEU A 365 -4.05 2.13 -32.11
CA LEU A 365 -5.10 2.66 -33.00
C LEU A 365 -4.54 3.11 -34.37
N ARG A 366 -3.29 3.62 -34.39
CA ARG A 366 -2.62 4.04 -35.63
C ARG A 366 -2.03 2.87 -36.40
N ALA A 367 -1.42 1.92 -35.73
CA ALA A 367 -0.77 0.76 -36.36
C ALA A 367 -1.80 -0.20 -36.99
N TRP A 368 -2.94 -0.36 -36.38
CA TRP A 368 -4.01 -1.25 -36.84
C TRP A 368 -5.37 -0.54 -36.80
N PRO A 369 -5.72 0.32 -37.78
CA PRO A 369 -6.97 1.06 -37.75
C PRO A 369 -8.21 0.15 -37.65
N ALA A 370 -9.13 0.50 -36.76
CA ALA A 370 -10.39 -0.22 -36.56
C ALA A 370 -11.54 0.77 -36.32
N ALA A 371 -12.76 0.39 -36.72
CA ALA A 371 -13.94 1.18 -36.47
C ALA A 371 -14.51 0.87 -35.08
N TRP A 372 -14.40 1.80 -34.18
CA TRP A 372 -14.98 1.76 -32.85
C TRP A 372 -16.23 2.63 -32.76
N THR A 373 -17.25 2.18 -32.06
CA THR A 373 -18.27 3.09 -31.55
C THR A 373 -17.79 3.73 -30.25
N ALA A 374 -18.34 4.86 -29.84
CA ALA A 374 -17.96 5.55 -28.62
C ALA A 374 -18.19 4.67 -27.37
N ASP A 375 -19.35 4.00 -27.30
CA ASP A 375 -19.70 3.14 -26.16
C ASP A 375 -18.79 1.92 -26.07
N GLU A 376 -18.53 1.22 -27.17
CA GLU A 376 -17.62 0.06 -27.20
C GLU A 376 -16.21 0.46 -26.82
N PHE A 377 -15.71 1.59 -27.32
CA PHE A 377 -14.35 2.04 -27.00
C PHE A 377 -14.20 2.36 -25.51
N VAL A 378 -15.12 3.14 -24.93
CA VAL A 378 -15.09 3.47 -23.51
C VAL A 378 -15.23 2.23 -22.62
N ALA A 379 -16.06 1.26 -23.03
CA ALA A 379 -16.22 -0.01 -22.29
C ALA A 379 -14.97 -0.89 -22.34
N ALA A 380 -14.20 -0.85 -23.44
CA ALA A 380 -12.97 -1.62 -23.60
C ALA A 380 -11.78 -1.06 -22.82
N LEU A 381 -11.80 0.24 -22.50
CA LEU A 381 -10.73 0.91 -21.77
C LEU A 381 -10.78 0.60 -20.28
N ARG A 382 -9.61 0.40 -19.67
CA ARG A 382 -9.50 0.31 -18.21
C ARG A 382 -9.90 1.61 -17.53
N PRO A 383 -10.45 1.55 -16.30
CA PRO A 383 -10.63 2.74 -15.49
C PRO A 383 -9.31 3.48 -15.26
N LEU A 384 -9.37 4.80 -15.27
CA LEU A 384 -8.26 5.61 -14.78
C LEU A 384 -8.15 5.41 -13.27
N THR A 385 -6.95 5.15 -12.79
CA THR A 385 -6.68 4.90 -11.37
C THR A 385 -5.79 6.00 -10.79
N PRO A 386 -5.92 6.32 -9.50
CA PRO A 386 -5.01 7.26 -8.86
C PRO A 386 -3.58 6.72 -8.86
N ARG A 387 -2.61 7.64 -8.72
CA ARG A 387 -1.19 7.31 -8.53
C ARG A 387 -0.76 7.75 -7.15
N LEU A 388 0.08 6.91 -6.52
CA LEU A 388 0.67 7.20 -5.22
C LEU A 388 2.07 7.78 -5.41
N TYR A 389 2.38 8.81 -4.64
CA TYR A 389 3.70 9.42 -4.57
C TYR A 389 4.14 9.48 -3.11
N SER A 390 5.32 8.94 -2.79
CA SER A 390 5.87 9.03 -1.43
C SER A 390 6.03 10.50 -1.06
N ILE A 391 5.51 10.90 0.10
CA ILE A 391 5.55 12.30 0.56
C ILE A 391 6.98 12.68 0.92
N ALA A 392 7.45 13.81 0.38
CA ALA A 392 8.83 14.30 0.50
C ALA A 392 9.00 15.39 1.58
N SER A 393 8.10 15.44 2.55
CA SER A 393 8.11 16.45 3.62
C SER A 393 7.68 15.87 4.97
N SER A 394 7.95 16.61 6.04
CA SER A 394 7.39 16.40 7.37
C SER A 394 6.42 17.53 7.70
N GLN A 395 5.18 17.23 8.09
CA GLN A 395 4.22 18.25 8.52
C GLN A 395 4.70 19.10 9.69
N LYS A 396 5.61 18.60 10.51
CA LYS A 396 6.23 19.39 11.60
C LYS A 396 7.11 20.54 11.08
N VAL A 397 7.56 20.45 9.83
CA VAL A 397 8.40 21.47 9.18
C VAL A 397 7.60 22.33 8.25
N VAL A 398 6.72 21.73 7.44
CA VAL A 398 5.99 22.44 6.38
C VAL A 398 4.56 22.83 6.76
N GLY A 399 4.04 22.37 7.91
CA GLY A 399 2.67 22.67 8.34
C GLY A 399 1.62 21.95 7.49
N GLU A 400 0.61 22.68 7.06
CA GLU A 400 -0.51 22.14 6.26
C GLU A 400 -0.15 22.05 4.76
N GLU A 401 0.97 21.41 4.47
CA GLU A 401 1.46 21.18 3.11
C GLU A 401 1.91 19.73 2.94
N ALA A 402 1.90 19.23 1.70
CA ALA A 402 2.55 17.99 1.29
C ALA A 402 3.44 18.25 0.07
N HIS A 403 4.72 17.87 0.17
CA HIS A 403 5.67 18.02 -0.91
C HIS A 403 5.90 16.70 -1.63
N LEU A 404 6.07 16.73 -2.94
CA LEU A 404 6.30 15.58 -3.79
C LEU A 404 7.58 15.74 -4.61
N THR A 405 8.21 14.60 -4.93
CA THR A 405 9.31 14.52 -5.89
C THR A 405 8.84 13.69 -7.09
N VAL A 406 8.57 14.37 -8.21
CA VAL A 406 7.89 13.77 -9.37
C VAL A 406 8.81 13.74 -10.58
N ALA A 407 9.10 12.54 -11.11
CA ALA A 407 9.72 12.39 -12.41
C ALA A 407 8.65 12.54 -13.50
N HIS A 408 8.71 13.62 -14.25
CA HIS A 408 7.84 13.83 -15.41
C HIS A 408 8.23 12.88 -16.54
N VAL A 409 7.30 12.01 -16.91
CA VAL A 409 7.47 11.08 -18.02
C VAL A 409 6.92 11.74 -19.28
N ALA A 410 7.83 12.10 -20.19
CA ALA A 410 7.52 12.57 -21.53
C ALA A 410 8.64 12.11 -22.48
N TYR A 411 8.27 11.55 -23.61
CA TYR A 411 9.23 11.01 -24.60
C TYR A 411 8.61 10.97 -25.99
N GLU A 412 9.45 10.86 -27.01
CA GLU A 412 9.03 10.66 -28.40
C GLU A 412 9.14 9.18 -28.76
N ALA A 413 8.06 8.62 -29.30
CA ALA A 413 8.04 7.28 -29.86
C ALA A 413 7.05 7.22 -31.04
N PHE A 414 7.31 6.36 -32.00
CA PHE A 414 6.43 6.15 -33.18
C PHE A 414 6.01 7.45 -33.89
N GLY A 415 6.92 8.46 -33.88
CA GLY A 415 6.68 9.77 -34.52
C GLY A 415 5.69 10.67 -33.77
N SER A 416 5.43 10.42 -32.50
CA SER A 416 4.55 11.26 -31.68
C SER A 416 5.02 11.35 -30.24
N ALA A 417 4.57 12.42 -29.55
CA ALA A 417 4.81 12.61 -28.13
C ALA A 417 3.99 11.64 -27.28
N HIS A 418 4.62 11.11 -26.25
CA HIS A 418 4.04 10.20 -25.28
C HIS A 418 4.22 10.73 -23.86
N TRP A 419 3.30 10.42 -22.99
CA TRP A 419 3.30 10.94 -21.61
C TRP A 419 2.90 9.87 -20.59
N GLY A 420 3.41 10.02 -19.37
CA GLY A 420 2.85 9.34 -18.21
C GLY A 420 1.69 10.16 -17.64
N THR A 421 0.49 9.60 -17.54
CA THR A 421 -0.75 10.32 -17.20
C THR A 421 -0.60 11.21 -15.96
N ALA A 422 -0.24 10.66 -14.81
CA ALA A 422 -0.20 11.41 -13.55
C ALA A 422 0.99 12.38 -13.48
N SER A 423 2.17 11.94 -13.91
CA SER A 423 3.36 12.80 -13.88
C SER A 423 3.24 13.99 -14.84
N HIS A 424 2.64 13.78 -16.01
CA HIS A 424 2.36 14.86 -16.95
C HIS A 424 1.27 15.80 -16.43
N TYR A 425 0.20 15.23 -15.84
CA TYR A 425 -0.86 16.05 -15.22
C TYR A 425 -0.27 16.97 -14.15
N LEU A 426 0.52 16.44 -13.22
CA LEU A 426 1.19 17.22 -12.17
C LEU A 426 2.18 18.25 -12.75
N ALA A 427 3.03 17.83 -13.70
CA ALA A 427 4.05 18.72 -14.29
C ALA A 427 3.45 19.95 -14.98
N ASN A 428 2.21 19.86 -15.45
CA ASN A 428 1.51 20.94 -16.14
C ASN A 428 0.54 21.74 -15.26
N GLN A 429 0.46 21.43 -13.94
CA GLN A 429 -0.29 22.29 -13.03
C GLN A 429 0.51 23.57 -12.75
N GLY A 430 -0.12 24.71 -13.01
CA GLY A 430 0.41 26.01 -12.57
C GLY A 430 0.10 26.28 -11.10
N GLU A 431 0.71 27.32 -10.54
CA GLU A 431 0.36 27.86 -9.23
C GLU A 431 -1.15 28.16 -9.18
N ALA A 432 -1.79 27.92 -8.03
CA ALA A 432 -3.23 27.96 -7.81
C ALA A 432 -4.05 26.91 -8.60
N GLY A 433 -3.41 26.02 -9.35
CA GLY A 433 -4.06 24.82 -9.90
C GLY A 433 -4.55 23.90 -8.79
N ARG A 434 -5.61 23.11 -9.04
CA ARG A 434 -6.14 22.21 -8.04
C ARG A 434 -5.99 20.76 -8.44
N VAL A 435 -5.48 19.95 -7.51
CA VAL A 435 -5.21 18.52 -7.70
C VAL A 435 -6.03 17.71 -6.69
N PRO A 436 -6.85 16.74 -7.14
CA PRO A 436 -7.62 15.88 -6.24
C PRO A 436 -6.69 14.88 -5.54
N VAL A 437 -6.53 15.00 -4.21
CA VAL A 437 -5.59 14.20 -3.42
C VAL A 437 -6.24 13.51 -2.21
N PHE A 438 -5.59 12.46 -1.73
CA PHE A 438 -5.88 11.77 -0.48
C PHE A 438 -4.59 11.21 0.12
N VAL A 439 -4.57 10.95 1.42
CA VAL A 439 -3.42 10.33 2.08
C VAL A 439 -3.61 8.82 2.12
N GLU A 440 -2.59 8.09 1.68
CA GLU A 440 -2.48 6.64 1.83
C GLU A 440 -1.45 6.32 2.91
N HIS A 441 -1.92 5.83 4.05
CA HIS A 441 -1.06 5.54 5.20
C HIS A 441 -0.27 4.25 4.99
N ASN A 442 1.06 4.33 5.18
CA ASN A 442 1.98 3.20 5.07
C ASN A 442 2.60 2.86 6.43
N GLU A 443 1.94 2.04 7.21
CA GLU A 443 2.38 1.65 8.56
C GLU A 443 3.72 0.89 8.59
N ARG A 444 4.19 0.37 7.46
CA ARG A 444 5.43 -0.42 7.37
C ARG A 444 6.65 0.42 7.08
N PHE A 445 6.46 1.61 6.53
CA PHE A 445 7.56 2.51 6.16
C PHE A 445 7.60 3.71 7.11
N ARG A 446 7.85 3.40 8.40
CA ARG A 446 7.85 4.35 9.51
C ARG A 446 9.22 4.49 10.14
N LEU A 447 9.57 5.70 10.57
CA LEU A 447 10.73 5.94 11.41
C LEU A 447 10.67 5.09 12.70
N PRO A 448 11.84 4.73 13.29
CA PRO A 448 11.88 4.02 14.55
C PRO A 448 11.14 4.80 15.64
N ARG A 449 10.36 4.11 16.47
CA ARG A 449 9.74 4.72 17.67
C ARG A 449 10.78 5.22 18.68
N ASP A 450 11.90 4.51 18.78
CA ASP A 450 13.07 4.92 19.58
C ASP A 450 13.91 5.89 18.73
N ALA A 451 13.81 7.18 19.03
CA ALA A 451 14.49 8.26 18.32
C ALA A 451 16.02 8.20 18.41
N SER A 452 16.57 7.39 19.32
CA SER A 452 18.02 7.15 19.45
C SER A 452 18.57 6.13 18.43
N ARG A 453 17.70 5.42 17.71
CA ARG A 453 18.12 4.43 16.70
C ARG A 453 18.68 5.12 15.47
N ASP A 454 19.77 4.57 14.98
CA ASP A 454 20.38 4.97 13.71
C ASP A 454 19.49 4.58 12.53
N VAL A 455 19.56 5.37 11.45
CA VAL A 455 18.75 5.17 10.24
C VAL A 455 19.64 5.20 9.01
N VAL A 456 19.56 4.16 8.18
CA VAL A 456 20.21 4.07 6.86
C VAL A 456 19.12 4.17 5.79
N MET A 457 19.27 5.13 4.88
CA MET A 457 18.29 5.48 3.85
C MET A 457 18.91 5.27 2.46
N ILE A 458 18.31 4.43 1.64
CA ILE A 458 18.83 4.04 0.31
C ILE A 458 17.76 4.43 -0.72
N GLY A 459 17.99 5.56 -1.43
CA GLY A 459 16.98 6.15 -2.33
C GLY A 459 17.57 6.81 -3.56
N PRO A 460 17.87 6.05 -4.62
CA PRO A 460 18.28 6.63 -5.89
C PRO A 460 17.10 7.26 -6.64
N GLY A 461 17.39 8.33 -7.39
CA GLY A 461 16.39 9.05 -8.17
C GLY A 461 15.27 9.63 -7.28
N THR A 462 14.02 9.47 -7.71
CA THR A 462 12.84 9.90 -6.94
C THR A 462 12.62 9.12 -5.65
N GLY A 463 13.29 7.96 -5.47
CA GLY A 463 13.29 7.22 -4.22
C GLY A 463 13.87 7.99 -3.02
N VAL A 464 14.49 9.14 -3.26
CA VAL A 464 14.95 10.04 -2.20
C VAL A 464 13.79 10.79 -1.49
N ALA A 465 12.60 10.81 -2.09
CA ALA A 465 11.46 11.58 -1.62
C ALA A 465 11.12 11.35 -0.14
N PRO A 466 10.81 10.13 0.34
CA PRO A 466 10.45 9.91 1.73
C PRO A 466 11.61 10.23 2.69
N PHE A 467 12.85 10.12 2.24
CA PHE A 467 14.03 10.38 3.06
C PHE A 467 14.26 11.86 3.35
N ARG A 468 13.79 12.73 2.45
CA ARG A 468 13.72 14.18 2.75
C ARG A 468 12.77 14.41 3.93
N GLY A 469 11.59 13.82 3.91
CA GLY A 469 10.64 13.86 5.02
C GLY A 469 11.21 13.25 6.31
N PHE A 470 11.94 12.13 6.22
CA PHE A 470 12.57 11.48 7.37
C PHE A 470 13.63 12.37 8.05
N VAL A 471 14.51 13.00 7.28
CA VAL A 471 15.53 13.90 7.81
C VAL A 471 14.90 15.13 8.45
N GLN A 472 13.90 15.72 7.81
CA GLN A 472 13.12 16.85 8.36
C GLN A 472 12.43 16.47 9.68
N GLU A 473 11.74 15.32 9.73
CA GLU A 473 11.02 14.84 10.92
C GLU A 473 11.98 14.62 12.09
N ARG A 474 13.09 13.92 11.84
CA ARG A 474 14.09 13.60 12.87
C ARG A 474 14.77 14.86 13.39
N ALA A 475 15.04 15.83 12.53
CA ALA A 475 15.57 17.13 12.93
C ALA A 475 14.55 17.92 13.77
N ALA A 476 13.28 17.96 13.36
CA ALA A 476 12.22 18.68 14.07
C ALA A 476 11.88 18.05 15.44
N THR A 477 12.02 16.72 15.56
CA THR A 477 11.75 15.98 16.81
C THR A 477 12.97 15.86 17.72
N GLY A 478 14.14 16.34 17.32
CA GLY A 478 15.37 16.24 18.11
C GLY A 478 15.87 14.79 18.26
N ALA A 479 15.63 13.94 17.25
CA ALA A 479 16.11 12.56 17.26
C ALA A 479 17.64 12.50 17.37
N THR A 480 18.16 11.69 18.28
CA THR A 480 19.59 11.61 18.61
C THR A 480 20.34 10.54 17.81
N GLY A 481 19.64 9.56 17.23
CA GLY A 481 20.26 8.56 16.36
C GLY A 481 20.77 9.18 15.07
N ARG A 482 21.83 8.60 14.52
CA ARG A 482 22.50 9.08 13.32
C ARG A 482 21.69 8.77 12.06
N ASN A 483 21.85 9.59 11.03
CA ASN A 483 21.23 9.39 9.72
C ASN A 483 22.30 9.19 8.65
N TRP A 484 22.17 8.15 7.84
CA TRP A 484 23.04 7.84 6.71
C TRP A 484 22.20 7.76 5.43
N LEU A 485 22.47 8.64 4.46
CA LEU A 485 21.79 8.66 3.17
C LEU A 485 22.70 8.14 2.06
N LEU A 486 22.21 7.17 1.29
CA LEU A 486 22.81 6.71 0.03
C LEU A 486 21.90 7.18 -1.11
N PHE A 487 22.41 8.13 -1.90
CA PHE A 487 21.70 8.70 -3.05
C PHE A 487 22.40 8.32 -4.35
N GLY A 488 21.62 8.11 -5.41
CA GLY A 488 22.15 7.78 -6.74
C GLY A 488 21.31 8.40 -7.86
N ASN A 489 21.98 8.82 -8.95
CA ASN A 489 21.34 9.31 -10.17
C ASN A 489 22.35 9.23 -11.35
N PRO A 490 21.98 9.53 -12.62
CA PRO A 490 22.95 9.50 -13.71
C PRO A 490 24.13 10.43 -13.53
N HIS A 491 23.92 11.72 -13.27
CA HIS A 491 24.98 12.75 -13.26
C HIS A 491 24.93 13.62 -12.00
N ALA A 492 26.09 13.85 -11.39
CA ALA A 492 26.21 14.72 -10.21
C ALA A 492 25.80 16.17 -10.51
N ARG A 493 26.26 16.69 -11.66
CA ARG A 493 26.08 18.10 -12.01
C ARG A 493 24.64 18.48 -12.35
N SER A 494 23.89 17.55 -12.95
CA SER A 494 22.53 17.84 -13.46
C SER A 494 21.41 17.19 -12.66
N ASP A 495 21.71 16.11 -11.91
CA ASP A 495 20.69 15.21 -11.36
C ASP A 495 20.82 15.01 -9.84
N PHE A 496 21.63 15.81 -9.15
CA PHE A 496 21.75 15.72 -7.71
C PHE A 496 20.58 16.44 -7.03
N LEU A 497 19.49 15.72 -6.81
CA LEU A 497 18.25 16.24 -6.22
C LEU A 497 18.49 16.72 -4.79
N TYR A 498 17.96 17.91 -4.47
CA TYR A 498 18.05 18.52 -3.13
C TYR A 498 19.49 18.71 -2.61
N GLN A 499 20.46 18.88 -3.51
CA GLN A 499 21.89 18.97 -3.17
C GLN A 499 22.18 19.93 -2.02
N LEU A 500 21.61 21.16 -2.07
CA LEU A 500 21.86 22.18 -1.05
C LEU A 500 21.27 21.79 0.32
N GLU A 501 20.11 21.14 0.32
CA GLU A 501 19.50 20.64 1.56
C GLU A 501 20.37 19.57 2.22
N TRP A 502 20.90 18.61 1.43
CA TRP A 502 21.77 17.56 1.96
C TRP A 502 23.10 18.10 2.47
N GLN A 503 23.67 19.10 1.80
CA GLN A 503 24.90 19.75 2.24
C GLN A 503 24.68 20.53 3.54
N ASP A 504 23.54 21.21 3.69
CA ASP A 504 23.17 21.89 4.93
C ASP A 504 22.90 20.88 6.06
N ALA A 505 22.18 19.78 5.78
CA ALA A 505 21.94 18.72 6.75
C ALA A 505 23.24 18.07 7.27
N LEU A 506 24.24 17.87 6.41
CA LEU A 506 25.58 17.43 6.83
C LEU A 506 26.27 18.46 7.74
N LYS A 507 26.23 19.76 7.36
CA LYS A 507 26.84 20.84 8.16
C LYS A 507 26.21 20.97 9.54
N ARG A 508 24.90 20.75 9.65
CA ARG A 508 24.15 20.81 10.91
C ARG A 508 24.19 19.52 11.71
N GLY A 509 24.85 18.47 11.22
CA GLY A 509 24.87 17.16 11.86
C GLY A 509 23.55 16.39 11.81
N GLN A 510 22.59 16.83 11.00
CA GLN A 510 21.32 16.13 10.76
C GLN A 510 21.52 14.90 9.87
N LEU A 511 22.53 14.90 9.01
CA LEU A 511 23.10 13.73 8.36
C LEU A 511 24.50 13.47 8.93
N ALA A 512 24.74 12.25 9.41
CA ALA A 512 26.08 11.81 9.82
C ALA A 512 26.91 11.41 8.61
N ARG A 513 26.23 10.92 7.54
CA ARG A 513 26.91 10.45 6.34
C ARG A 513 26.01 10.57 5.10
N LEU A 514 26.65 10.89 3.97
CA LEU A 514 26.04 10.91 2.63
C LEU A 514 26.98 10.21 1.65
N ASP A 515 26.54 9.13 1.04
CA ASP A 515 27.26 8.46 -0.06
C ASP A 515 26.52 8.65 -1.37
N LEU A 516 27.27 8.98 -2.41
CA LEU A 516 26.75 9.37 -3.72
C LEU A 516 27.16 8.33 -4.79
N ALA A 517 26.23 7.94 -5.64
CA ALA A 517 26.43 7.00 -6.73
C ALA A 517 25.93 7.62 -8.03
N PHE A 518 26.81 8.28 -8.78
CA PHE A 518 26.47 8.82 -10.10
C PHE A 518 26.91 7.85 -11.18
N SER A 519 25.94 7.26 -11.89
CA SER A 519 26.19 6.09 -12.74
C SER A 519 26.80 6.39 -14.10
N ARG A 520 26.84 7.66 -14.52
CA ARG A 520 27.33 8.08 -15.86
C ARG A 520 28.44 9.13 -15.84
N ASP A 521 29.02 9.41 -14.67
CA ASP A 521 30.10 10.39 -14.53
C ASP A 521 31.50 9.76 -14.66
N GLN A 522 31.58 8.46 -14.77
CA GLN A 522 32.82 7.68 -14.95
C GLN A 522 32.56 6.51 -15.93
N ALA A 523 33.65 5.85 -16.35
CA ALA A 523 33.59 4.74 -17.32
C ALA A 523 32.74 3.56 -16.81
N ASP A 524 32.95 3.15 -15.55
CA ASP A 524 32.18 2.09 -14.94
C ASP A 524 30.97 2.66 -14.20
N LYS A 525 29.81 2.03 -14.42
CA LYS A 525 28.58 2.46 -13.76
C LYS A 525 28.62 2.19 -12.27
N VAL A 526 28.46 3.25 -11.46
CA VAL A 526 28.36 3.15 -10.00
C VAL A 526 26.92 3.36 -9.57
N TYR A 527 26.38 2.40 -8.84
CA TYR A 527 25.03 2.43 -8.25
C TYR A 527 25.10 2.34 -6.72
N VAL A 528 24.00 2.57 -6.04
CA VAL A 528 23.92 2.57 -4.56
C VAL A 528 24.39 1.23 -3.96
N GLN A 529 24.11 0.08 -4.58
CA GLN A 529 24.55 -1.22 -4.11
C GLN A 529 26.09 -1.38 -4.14
N HIS A 530 26.79 -0.66 -5.01
CA HIS A 530 28.26 -0.64 -5.01
C HIS A 530 28.78 0.12 -3.79
N ARG A 531 28.15 1.23 -3.41
CA ARG A 531 28.49 1.98 -2.19
C ARG A 531 28.20 1.18 -0.93
N LEU A 532 27.12 0.39 -0.91
CA LEU A 532 26.83 -0.53 0.20
C LEU A 532 27.98 -1.55 0.42
N ARG A 533 28.49 -2.12 -0.67
CA ARG A 533 29.64 -3.05 -0.61
C ARG A 533 30.92 -2.37 -0.19
N GLU A 534 31.22 -1.22 -0.77
CA GLU A 534 32.42 -0.41 -0.47
C GLU A 534 32.51 -0.05 1.02
N HIS A 535 31.35 0.29 1.61
CA HIS A 535 31.26 0.67 3.02
C HIS A 535 30.68 -0.45 3.90
N GLY A 536 30.74 -1.69 3.44
CA GLY A 536 30.06 -2.83 4.04
C GLY A 536 30.40 -3.07 5.51
N ALA A 537 31.66 -2.89 5.91
CA ALA A 537 32.07 -3.07 7.32
C ALA A 537 31.40 -2.06 8.25
N GLU A 538 31.26 -0.80 7.83
CA GLU A 538 30.58 0.22 8.62
C GLU A 538 29.06 -0.01 8.61
N LEU A 539 28.49 -0.32 7.45
CA LEU A 539 27.08 -0.63 7.30
C LEU A 539 26.67 -1.80 8.20
N TYR A 540 27.47 -2.88 8.20
CA TYR A 540 27.20 -4.02 9.08
C TYR A 540 27.22 -3.62 10.56
N ARG A 541 28.20 -2.82 10.99
CA ARG A 541 28.25 -2.32 12.38
C ARG A 541 27.03 -1.48 12.74
N TRP A 542 26.51 -0.65 11.84
CA TRP A 542 25.31 0.12 12.08
C TRP A 542 24.09 -0.81 12.23
N ILE A 543 23.92 -1.76 11.31
CA ILE A 543 22.79 -2.70 11.33
C ILE A 543 22.85 -3.59 12.57
N ASP A 544 24.00 -4.14 12.91
CA ASP A 544 24.21 -4.99 14.08
C ASP A 544 24.00 -4.20 15.38
N GLY A 545 24.37 -2.93 15.40
CA GLY A 545 24.10 -1.96 16.49
C GLY A 545 22.63 -1.54 16.64
N GLY A 546 21.74 -2.04 15.79
CA GLY A 546 20.29 -1.78 15.91
C GLY A 546 19.74 -0.75 14.93
N ALA A 547 20.50 -0.31 13.92
CA ALA A 547 20.02 0.62 12.92
C ALA A 547 18.83 0.05 12.11
N HIS A 548 17.96 0.95 11.66
CA HIS A 548 16.90 0.65 10.71
C HIS A 548 17.36 0.99 9.29
N VAL A 549 17.03 0.12 8.33
CA VAL A 549 17.38 0.28 6.91
C VAL A 549 16.11 0.51 6.11
N TYR A 550 16.11 1.56 5.30
CA TYR A 550 14.99 1.93 4.43
C TYR A 550 15.44 1.98 2.98
N VAL A 551 14.64 1.39 2.09
CA VAL A 551 14.90 1.37 0.65
C VAL A 551 13.67 1.89 -0.07
N CYS A 552 13.85 2.92 -0.92
CA CYS A 552 12.78 3.45 -1.75
C CYS A 552 13.24 3.65 -3.20
N GLY A 553 12.37 3.34 -4.15
CA GLY A 553 12.57 3.51 -5.59
C GLY A 553 12.24 2.27 -6.43
N ASP A 554 13.02 2.00 -7.49
CA ASP A 554 12.74 0.95 -8.48
C ASP A 554 12.67 -0.46 -7.86
N ALA A 555 11.50 -1.08 -7.97
CA ALA A 555 11.23 -2.44 -7.48
C ALA A 555 11.91 -3.53 -8.33
N THR A 556 12.11 -3.28 -9.63
CA THR A 556 12.46 -4.32 -10.60
C THR A 556 13.93 -4.73 -10.54
N ARG A 557 14.82 -3.77 -10.38
CA ARG A 557 16.29 -3.97 -10.37
C ARG A 557 16.92 -3.50 -9.07
N MET A 558 16.77 -2.22 -8.75
CA MET A 558 17.45 -1.58 -7.63
C MET A 558 17.17 -2.27 -6.31
N ALA A 559 15.91 -2.55 -6.00
CA ALA A 559 15.53 -3.18 -4.72
C ALA A 559 16.11 -4.60 -4.59
N LYS A 560 16.17 -5.37 -5.68
CA LYS A 560 16.79 -6.72 -5.71
C LYS A 560 18.30 -6.63 -5.49
N ASP A 561 18.95 -5.69 -6.18
CA ASP A 561 20.40 -5.49 -6.07
C ASP A 561 20.83 -5.00 -4.68
N VAL A 562 20.05 -4.10 -4.08
CA VAL A 562 20.25 -3.63 -2.71
C VAL A 562 20.07 -4.77 -1.71
N HIS A 563 19.02 -5.58 -1.87
CA HIS A 563 18.78 -6.75 -1.02
C HIS A 563 19.92 -7.76 -1.08
N ALA A 564 20.40 -8.08 -2.29
CA ALA A 564 21.56 -8.94 -2.49
C ALA A 564 22.82 -8.35 -1.83
N ALA A 565 23.05 -7.04 -1.98
CA ALA A 565 24.20 -6.38 -1.37
C ALA A 565 24.15 -6.41 0.17
N LEU A 566 22.97 -6.28 0.80
CA LEU A 566 22.81 -6.42 2.25
C LEU A 566 23.16 -7.84 2.73
N ILE A 567 22.77 -8.88 1.99
CA ILE A 567 23.15 -10.27 2.29
C ILE A 567 24.65 -10.45 2.16
N GLU A 568 25.27 -9.96 1.07
CA GLU A 568 26.73 -10.04 0.86
C GLU A 568 27.51 -9.32 1.98
N VAL A 569 27.02 -8.17 2.43
CA VAL A 569 27.59 -7.42 3.56
C VAL A 569 27.53 -8.26 4.85
N ALA A 570 26.41 -8.94 5.11
CA ALA A 570 26.28 -9.82 6.27
C ALA A 570 27.19 -11.06 6.18
N VAL A 571 27.41 -11.61 5.00
CA VAL A 571 28.39 -12.70 4.77
C VAL A 571 29.81 -12.19 5.04
N THR A 572 30.20 -11.11 4.37
CA THR A 572 31.60 -10.65 4.33
C THR A 572 32.04 -10.05 5.67
N HIS A 573 31.20 -9.26 6.30
CA HIS A 573 31.55 -8.49 7.50
C HIS A 573 30.92 -9.03 8.78
N GLY A 574 29.85 -9.84 8.66
CA GLY A 574 29.22 -10.53 9.78
C GLY A 574 29.72 -11.95 10.00
N GLY A 575 30.58 -12.46 9.11
CA GLY A 575 31.10 -13.83 9.19
C GLY A 575 30.03 -14.91 9.09
N LYS A 576 28.90 -14.61 8.46
CA LYS A 576 27.74 -15.51 8.34
C LYS A 576 27.87 -16.39 7.09
N SER A 577 27.32 -17.61 7.14
CA SER A 577 27.05 -18.36 5.92
C SER A 577 26.04 -17.62 5.04
N LEU A 578 25.93 -17.97 3.76
CA LEU A 578 24.91 -17.36 2.88
C LEU A 578 23.49 -17.62 3.39
N GLU A 579 23.23 -18.80 3.94
CA GLU A 579 21.93 -19.16 4.54
C GLU A 579 21.64 -18.32 5.78
N ASP A 580 22.60 -18.21 6.70
CA ASP A 580 22.46 -17.40 7.91
C ASP A 580 22.35 -15.91 7.62
N ALA A 581 23.07 -15.40 6.61
CA ALA A 581 22.98 -14.01 6.18
C ALA A 581 21.61 -13.70 5.57
N THR A 582 21.08 -14.61 4.76
CA THR A 582 19.72 -14.50 4.21
C THR A 582 18.68 -14.52 5.33
N ALA A 583 18.80 -15.44 6.28
CA ALA A 583 17.93 -15.51 7.45
C ALA A 583 18.02 -14.22 8.30
N TYR A 584 19.22 -13.67 8.48
CA TYR A 584 19.45 -12.42 9.20
C TYR A 584 18.75 -11.24 8.55
N VAL A 585 18.90 -11.05 7.22
CA VAL A 585 18.23 -9.96 6.50
C VAL A 585 16.70 -10.12 6.53
N ASN A 586 16.19 -11.34 6.39
CA ASN A 586 14.76 -11.63 6.55
C ASN A 586 14.26 -11.34 7.97
N GLN A 587 15.06 -11.63 8.99
CA GLN A 587 14.75 -11.30 10.38
C GLN A 587 14.65 -9.78 10.59
N LEU A 588 15.56 -8.99 10.01
CA LEU A 588 15.46 -7.52 10.05
C LEU A 588 14.13 -7.02 9.45
N GLN A 589 13.67 -7.65 8.38
CA GLN A 589 12.39 -7.33 7.74
C GLN A 589 11.20 -7.65 8.68
N GLN A 590 11.22 -8.83 9.30
CA GLN A 590 10.20 -9.25 10.28
C GLN A 590 10.16 -8.37 11.53
N GLN A 591 11.30 -7.85 11.95
CA GLN A 591 11.42 -6.90 13.07
C GLN A 591 11.04 -5.47 12.72
N GLY A 592 10.68 -5.18 11.46
CA GLY A 592 10.43 -3.82 10.97
C GLY A 592 11.69 -2.95 10.88
N ARG A 593 12.89 -3.54 10.94
CA ARG A 593 14.18 -2.85 10.85
C ARG A 593 14.72 -2.75 9.42
N TYR A 594 14.15 -3.48 8.49
CA TYR A 594 14.40 -3.37 7.07
C TYR A 594 13.07 -3.18 6.35
N ALA A 595 12.81 -1.96 5.91
CA ALA A 595 11.56 -1.58 5.27
C ALA A 595 11.80 -1.12 3.83
N ARG A 596 10.87 -1.47 2.92
CA ARG A 596 10.95 -1.12 1.51
C ARG A 596 9.66 -0.44 1.07
N ASP A 597 9.81 0.68 0.35
CA ASP A 597 8.75 1.39 -0.36
C ASP A 597 9.16 1.49 -1.83
N VAL A 598 8.85 0.43 -2.61
CA VAL A 598 9.35 0.24 -3.96
C VAL A 598 8.20 0.08 -4.96
N TYR A 599 8.34 0.68 -6.15
CA TYR A 599 7.29 0.84 -7.17
C TYR A 599 7.79 0.65 -8.60
#